data_b3f901ae38a95bc3164616d089e29067
#
_entry.id   b3f901ae38a95bc3164616d089e29067
#
_cell.length_a   1.000
_cell.length_b   1.000
_cell.length_c   1.000
_cell.angle_alpha   90.00
_cell.angle_beta   90.00
_cell.angle_gamma   90.00
#
_symmetry.space_group_name_H-M   'P 1'
#
loop_
_entity.id
_entity.type
_entity.pdbx_description
1 polymer ?
#
loop_
_entity_poly.entity_id
_entity_poly.type
_entity_poly.pdbx_seq_one_letter_code
_entity_poly.pdbx_strand_id
1 'polypeptide(L)'
;YRIGDKEYASKQHGFARDTDFTCIDSTLDSVTHQIRSTEETKEVYPFDFVLRIRHILKGRTLTVSWKVANNSDTDMYFAIGGHPAFRVPVLPDTRRSDYRLTFDGQESLTYLLLDPESGTAKAEEKATLKLENGTCQIEDHMFDHDALVFDNQITRAGIQLPDGTPYLELRCVGFPNFGIWSASQDAPFVCLEPWMG
;
A
#
# COMPACT_ATOMS: atom_id res chain seq x y z
N TYR A 1 0.40 1.06 -20.30
CA TYR A 1 0.13 2.50 -20.27
C TYR A 1 0.73 3.22 -21.48
N ARG A 2 0.29 4.46 -21.71
CA ARG A 2 0.73 5.28 -22.85
C ARG A 2 1.43 6.54 -22.37
N ILE A 3 2.48 6.92 -23.10
CA ILE A 3 3.12 8.24 -22.97
C ILE A 3 3.23 8.80 -24.40
N GLY A 4 2.50 9.88 -24.68
CA GLY A 4 2.31 10.35 -26.05
C GLY A 4 1.66 9.28 -26.92
N ASP A 5 2.27 8.98 -28.06
CA ASP A 5 1.77 7.96 -29.01
C ASP A 5 2.36 6.56 -28.76
N LYS A 6 3.25 6.41 -27.80
CA LYS A 6 3.92 5.13 -27.53
C LYS A 6 3.30 4.39 -26.36
N GLU A 7 3.08 3.08 -26.54
CA GLU A 7 2.64 2.17 -25.50
C GLU A 7 3.84 1.51 -24.81
N TYR A 8 3.73 1.35 -23.49
CA TYR A 8 4.71 0.70 -22.64
C TYR A 8 4.07 -0.43 -21.85
N ALA A 9 4.71 -1.57 -21.80
CA ALA A 9 4.28 -2.68 -20.96
C ALA A 9 4.52 -2.33 -19.49
N SER A 10 3.55 -2.67 -18.64
CA SER A 10 3.69 -2.59 -17.19
C SER A 10 3.19 -3.88 -16.56
N LYS A 11 3.93 -4.40 -15.62
CA LYS A 11 3.46 -5.48 -14.75
C LYS A 11 2.66 -4.89 -13.58
N GLN A 12 1.81 -5.70 -12.97
CA GLN A 12 1.22 -5.38 -11.67
C GLN A 12 2.34 -5.02 -10.67
N HIS A 13 2.16 -3.95 -9.89
CA HIS A 13 3.14 -3.36 -8.97
C HIS A 13 4.38 -2.72 -9.63
N GLY A 14 4.41 -2.56 -10.95
CA GLY A 14 5.52 -1.93 -11.66
C GLY A 14 6.84 -2.71 -11.57
N PHE A 15 7.94 -2.04 -11.86
CA PHE A 15 9.28 -2.65 -11.92
C PHE A 15 10.09 -2.52 -10.62
N ALA A 16 9.79 -1.54 -9.77
CA ALA A 16 10.59 -1.27 -8.57
C ALA A 16 10.61 -2.44 -7.58
N ARG A 17 9.52 -3.22 -7.51
CA ARG A 17 9.42 -4.42 -6.68
C ARG A 17 10.46 -5.48 -7.04
N ASP A 18 10.77 -5.61 -8.33
CA ASP A 18 11.63 -6.66 -8.89
C ASP A 18 13.04 -6.14 -9.21
N THR A 19 13.39 -4.92 -8.74
CA THR A 19 14.69 -4.29 -8.97
C THR A 19 15.54 -4.27 -7.70
N ASP A 20 16.81 -4.59 -7.82
CA ASP A 20 17.78 -4.50 -6.72
C ASP A 20 18.07 -3.05 -6.37
N PHE A 21 17.85 -2.68 -5.11
CA PHE A 21 18.19 -1.36 -4.59
C PHE A 21 19.59 -1.34 -3.99
N THR A 22 20.33 -0.28 -4.31
CA THR A 22 21.62 -0.03 -3.67
C THR A 22 21.41 0.68 -2.33
N CYS A 23 22.00 0.16 -1.25
CA CYS A 23 22.11 0.89 0.01
C CYS A 23 23.11 2.04 -0.14
N ILE A 24 22.64 3.28 0.05
CA ILE A 24 23.46 4.49 -0.12
C ILE A 24 23.78 5.19 1.20
N ASP A 25 23.07 4.87 2.28
CA ASP A 25 23.28 5.41 3.61
C ASP A 25 22.71 4.45 4.66
N SER A 26 23.43 4.28 5.77
CA SER A 26 22.99 3.43 6.87
C SER A 26 23.54 3.94 8.20
N THR A 27 22.67 3.97 9.21
CA THR A 27 23.01 4.27 10.62
C THR A 27 22.45 3.17 11.52
N LEU A 28 22.54 3.33 12.85
CA LEU A 28 21.97 2.38 13.81
C LEU A 28 20.44 2.27 13.72
N ASP A 29 19.77 3.35 13.31
CA ASP A 29 18.32 3.48 13.33
C ASP A 29 17.71 3.86 11.98
N SER A 30 18.51 3.96 10.93
CA SER A 30 18.01 4.28 9.59
C SER A 30 18.81 3.62 8.47
N VAL A 31 18.12 3.38 7.34
CA VAL A 31 18.74 2.92 6.10
C VAL A 31 18.07 3.61 4.92
N THR A 32 18.86 3.97 3.92
CA THR A 32 18.38 4.55 2.67
C THR A 32 18.82 3.68 1.49
N HIS A 33 17.84 3.23 0.73
CA HIS A 33 18.04 2.49 -0.51
C HIS A 33 17.71 3.35 -1.72
N GLN A 34 18.37 3.11 -2.84
CA GLN A 34 18.20 3.88 -4.06
C GLN A 34 18.19 2.97 -5.29
N ILE A 35 17.31 3.29 -6.23
CA ILE A 35 17.44 2.90 -7.64
C ILE A 35 17.50 4.14 -8.53
N ARG A 36 18.09 3.98 -9.71
CA ARG A 36 18.16 4.99 -10.78
C ARG A 36 17.63 4.37 -12.06
N SER A 37 17.23 5.22 -12.99
CA SER A 37 16.98 4.80 -14.37
C SER A 37 18.21 4.10 -14.96
N THR A 38 17.95 3.06 -15.73
CA THR A 38 18.93 2.34 -16.58
C THR A 38 18.36 2.24 -17.98
N GLU A 39 19.13 1.78 -18.94
CA GLU A 39 18.61 1.55 -20.30
C GLU A 39 17.46 0.53 -20.28
N GLU A 40 17.55 -0.52 -19.44
CA GLU A 40 16.49 -1.51 -19.29
C GLU A 40 15.21 -0.91 -18.68
N THR A 41 15.33 -0.05 -17.65
CA THR A 41 14.13 0.60 -17.08
C THR A 41 13.50 1.57 -18.08
N LYS A 42 14.27 2.19 -18.97
CA LYS A 42 13.77 3.10 -20.01
C LYS A 42 12.95 2.38 -21.09
N GLU A 43 13.14 1.08 -21.28
CA GLU A 43 12.31 0.29 -22.19
C GLU A 43 10.85 0.23 -21.74
N VAL A 44 10.63 0.20 -20.41
CA VAL A 44 9.30 0.13 -19.79
C VAL A 44 8.85 1.45 -19.15
N TYR A 45 9.77 2.36 -18.82
CA TYR A 45 9.50 3.66 -18.19
C TYR A 45 10.51 4.70 -18.68
N PRO A 46 10.23 5.49 -19.74
CA PRO A 46 11.19 6.23 -20.52
C PRO A 46 11.63 7.56 -19.89
N PHE A 47 11.91 7.58 -18.61
CA PHE A 47 12.34 8.77 -17.89
C PHE A 47 13.66 8.54 -17.17
N ASP A 48 14.43 9.60 -17.01
CA ASP A 48 15.57 9.63 -16.11
C ASP A 48 15.08 10.00 -14.70
N PHE A 49 15.22 9.06 -13.79
CA PHE A 49 14.73 9.22 -12.41
C PHE A 49 15.71 8.71 -11.36
N VAL A 50 15.51 9.16 -10.15
CA VAL A 50 16.08 8.57 -8.94
C VAL A 50 14.94 8.33 -7.94
N LEU A 51 14.77 7.09 -7.51
CA LEU A 51 13.91 6.73 -6.39
C LEU A 51 14.76 6.39 -5.17
N ARG A 52 14.50 7.05 -4.05
CA ARG A 52 15.06 6.73 -2.75
C ARG A 52 13.97 6.33 -1.78
N ILE A 53 14.20 5.24 -1.06
CA ILE A 53 13.34 4.79 0.02
C ILE A 53 14.17 4.81 1.29
N ARG A 54 13.73 5.60 2.27
CA ARG A 54 14.38 5.69 3.58
C ARG A 54 13.49 5.11 4.66
N HIS A 55 14.07 4.23 5.47
CA HIS A 55 13.46 3.66 6.65
C HIS A 55 14.15 4.22 7.89
N ILE A 56 13.36 4.68 8.87
CA ILE A 56 13.86 5.21 10.15
C ILE A 56 13.06 4.55 11.27
N LEU A 57 13.76 3.90 12.20
CA LEU A 57 13.17 3.31 13.40
C LEU A 57 13.46 4.16 14.63
N LYS A 58 12.41 4.69 15.27
CA LYS A 58 12.52 5.40 16.54
C LYS A 58 11.57 4.79 17.56
N GLY A 59 12.13 4.11 18.57
CA GLY A 59 11.34 3.41 19.55
C GLY A 59 10.45 2.36 18.86
N ARG A 60 9.13 2.55 18.89
CA ARG A 60 8.13 1.66 18.28
C ARG A 60 7.60 2.19 16.94
N THR A 61 8.17 3.24 16.41
CA THR A 61 7.70 3.89 15.17
C THR A 61 8.70 3.63 14.04
N LEU A 62 8.24 2.98 12.98
CA LEU A 62 8.94 2.89 11.70
C LEU A 62 8.39 3.94 10.74
N THR A 63 9.25 4.87 10.31
CA THR A 63 8.92 5.82 9.26
C THR A 63 9.52 5.35 7.95
N VAL A 64 8.70 5.26 6.90
CA VAL A 64 9.13 4.97 5.54
C VAL A 64 8.83 6.18 4.68
N SER A 65 9.83 6.70 3.98
CA SER A 65 9.66 7.85 3.08
C SER A 65 10.20 7.56 1.70
N TRP A 66 9.45 8.00 0.69
CA TRP A 66 9.81 7.89 -0.72
C TRP A 66 10.19 9.26 -1.26
N LYS A 67 11.31 9.32 -1.96
CA LYS A 67 11.72 10.51 -2.68
C LYS A 67 11.95 10.14 -4.14
N VAL A 68 11.07 10.65 -5.00
CA VAL A 68 11.19 10.51 -6.45
C VAL A 68 11.76 11.82 -7.00
N ALA A 69 12.86 11.74 -7.74
CA ALA A 69 13.45 12.87 -8.44
C ALA A 69 13.34 12.60 -9.94
N ASN A 70 12.75 13.56 -10.65
CA ASN A 70 12.75 13.60 -12.10
C ASN A 70 14.06 14.26 -12.57
N ASN A 71 14.86 13.54 -13.33
CA ASN A 71 16.09 14.02 -13.96
C ASN A 71 15.96 14.14 -15.49
N SER A 72 14.74 13.95 -16.02
CA SER A 72 14.42 14.19 -17.42
C SER A 72 14.16 15.68 -17.69
N ASP A 73 14.27 16.10 -18.93
CA ASP A 73 13.92 17.47 -19.36
C ASP A 73 12.41 17.66 -19.57
N THR A 74 11.60 16.63 -19.32
CA THR A 74 10.15 16.63 -19.52
C THR A 74 9.43 16.24 -18.22
N ASP A 75 8.13 16.52 -18.15
CA ASP A 75 7.28 16.07 -17.06
C ASP A 75 7.27 14.55 -16.96
N MET A 76 7.44 14.04 -15.74
CA MET A 76 7.45 12.63 -15.43
C MET A 76 6.23 12.28 -14.57
N TYR A 77 5.36 11.44 -15.11
CA TYR A 77 4.19 10.91 -14.41
C TYR A 77 4.52 9.57 -13.78
N PHE A 78 4.16 9.38 -12.51
CA PHE A 78 4.43 8.13 -11.81
C PHE A 78 3.32 7.79 -10.82
N ALA A 79 3.15 6.49 -10.59
CA ALA A 79 2.43 5.94 -9.46
C ALA A 79 3.43 5.29 -8.50
N ILE A 80 3.17 5.37 -7.20
CA ILE A 80 4.01 4.75 -6.18
C ILE A 80 3.17 4.39 -4.96
N GLY A 81 3.51 3.29 -4.30
CA GLY A 81 2.85 2.87 -3.07
C GLY A 81 3.71 1.95 -2.24
N GLY A 82 3.25 1.69 -1.02
CA GLY A 82 3.78 0.65 -0.15
C GLY A 82 2.81 -0.52 -0.09
N HIS A 83 3.34 -1.73 0.04
CA HIS A 83 2.54 -2.95 0.20
C HIS A 83 2.97 -3.73 1.46
N PRO A 84 2.98 -3.08 2.65
CA PRO A 84 3.38 -3.75 3.88
C PRO A 84 2.33 -4.77 4.31
N ALA A 85 2.77 -5.99 4.60
CA ALA A 85 1.96 -7.05 5.16
C ALA A 85 2.24 -7.18 6.65
N PHE A 86 1.20 -7.19 7.46
CA PHE A 86 1.29 -7.33 8.91
C PHE A 86 0.73 -8.68 9.34
N ARG A 87 1.48 -9.40 10.17
CA ARG A 87 1.06 -10.70 10.65
C ARG A 87 -0.25 -10.60 11.46
N VAL A 88 -1.26 -11.34 11.06
CA VAL A 88 -2.54 -11.51 11.74
C VAL A 88 -3.04 -12.95 11.45
N PRO A 89 -3.24 -13.78 12.47
CA PRO A 89 -3.18 -13.51 13.91
C PRO A 89 -1.75 -13.44 14.47
N VAL A 90 -1.57 -12.73 15.59
CA VAL A 90 -0.30 -12.65 16.35
C VAL A 90 -0.37 -13.33 17.71
N LEU A 91 -1.55 -13.54 18.25
CA LEU A 91 -1.74 -14.24 19.52
C LEU A 91 -1.97 -15.73 19.25
N PRO A 92 -1.51 -16.63 20.16
CA PRO A 92 -1.82 -18.05 20.06
C PRO A 92 -3.34 -18.28 20.15
N ASP A 93 -3.81 -19.36 19.53
CA ASP A 93 -5.21 -19.81 19.57
C ASP A 93 -6.25 -18.77 19.11
N THR A 94 -5.82 -17.82 18.27
CA THR A 94 -6.70 -16.82 17.63
C THR A 94 -6.71 -16.97 16.12
N ARG A 95 -7.79 -16.50 15.47
CA ARG A 95 -7.95 -16.41 14.03
C ARG A 95 -7.93 -14.96 13.57
N ARG A 96 -7.72 -14.71 12.29
CA ARG A 96 -7.77 -13.37 11.71
C ARG A 96 -9.10 -12.66 11.99
N SER A 97 -10.19 -13.39 11.95
CA SER A 97 -11.53 -12.87 12.24
C SER A 97 -11.76 -12.47 13.70
N ASP A 98 -10.84 -12.75 14.63
CA ASP A 98 -10.90 -12.24 16.00
C ASP A 98 -10.35 -10.82 16.12
N TYR A 99 -9.67 -10.30 15.06
CA TYR A 99 -9.06 -8.97 15.01
C TYR A 99 -9.98 -7.97 14.31
N ARG A 100 -9.75 -6.68 14.57
CA ARG A 100 -10.54 -5.59 13.98
C ARG A 100 -9.63 -4.60 13.24
N LEU A 101 -10.11 -4.10 12.11
CA LEU A 101 -9.57 -2.90 11.49
C LEU A 101 -10.07 -1.66 12.22
N THR A 102 -9.25 -0.60 12.27
CA THR A 102 -9.61 0.68 12.90
C THR A 102 -9.38 1.83 11.95
N PHE A 103 -10.27 2.81 12.03
CA PHE A 103 -10.24 4.02 11.21
C PHE A 103 -10.66 5.23 12.06
N ASP A 104 -10.20 6.43 11.69
CA ASP A 104 -10.48 7.64 12.45
C ASP A 104 -11.97 8.04 12.45
N GLY A 105 -12.68 7.69 13.51
CA GLY A 105 -13.99 8.28 13.87
C GLY A 105 -15.09 8.21 12.80
N GLN A 106 -14.96 7.34 11.80
CA GLN A 106 -15.89 7.21 10.69
C GLN A 106 -16.97 6.17 11.01
N GLU A 107 -18.17 6.36 10.48
CA GLU A 107 -19.28 5.40 10.58
C GLU A 107 -19.32 4.43 9.40
N SER A 108 -18.75 4.83 8.28
CA SER A 108 -18.62 4.00 7.08
C SER A 108 -17.53 4.52 6.16
N LEU A 109 -17.01 3.64 5.32
CA LEU A 109 -16.07 3.93 4.23
C LEU A 109 -16.62 3.36 2.94
N THR A 110 -16.40 4.06 1.83
CA THR A 110 -16.75 3.58 0.49
C THR A 110 -15.50 3.10 -0.22
N TYR A 111 -15.53 1.87 -0.75
CA TYR A 111 -14.43 1.32 -1.52
C TYR A 111 -14.83 0.97 -2.95
N LEU A 112 -13.86 1.06 -3.85
CA LEU A 112 -13.98 0.68 -5.25
C LEU A 112 -13.82 -0.83 -5.40
N LEU A 113 -14.62 -1.43 -6.27
CA LEU A 113 -14.42 -2.82 -6.67
C LEU A 113 -13.35 -2.91 -7.76
N LEU A 114 -12.61 -4.00 -7.75
CA LEU A 114 -11.60 -4.29 -8.77
C LEU A 114 -12.21 -5.12 -9.90
N ASP A 115 -11.76 -4.87 -11.11
CA ASP A 115 -12.03 -5.73 -12.24
C ASP A 115 -11.14 -6.97 -12.16
N PRO A 116 -11.70 -8.19 -12.12
CA PRO A 116 -10.92 -9.40 -11.92
C PRO A 116 -10.03 -9.77 -13.11
N GLU A 117 -10.32 -9.25 -14.31
CA GLU A 117 -9.54 -9.53 -15.51
C GLU A 117 -8.35 -8.57 -15.65
N SER A 118 -8.57 -7.28 -15.41
CA SER A 118 -7.54 -6.25 -15.58
C SER A 118 -6.80 -5.88 -14.28
N GLY A 119 -7.37 -6.22 -13.10
CA GLY A 119 -6.85 -5.80 -11.80
C GLY A 119 -6.96 -4.29 -11.54
N THR A 120 -7.79 -3.58 -12.32
CA THR A 120 -7.96 -2.13 -12.17
C THR A 120 -9.21 -1.78 -11.38
N ALA A 121 -9.17 -0.64 -10.67
CA ALA A 121 -10.33 -0.17 -9.92
C ALA A 121 -11.43 0.34 -10.86
N LYS A 122 -12.68 -0.10 -10.62
CA LYS A 122 -13.87 0.33 -11.35
C LYS A 122 -14.44 1.59 -10.69
N ALA A 123 -14.29 2.74 -11.32
CA ALA A 123 -14.70 4.02 -10.75
C ALA A 123 -16.18 4.10 -10.39
N GLU A 124 -17.04 3.41 -11.16
CA GLU A 124 -18.50 3.43 -11.03
C GLU A 124 -19.04 2.32 -10.10
N GLU A 125 -18.25 1.29 -9.82
CA GLU A 125 -18.66 0.17 -8.96
C GLU A 125 -18.10 0.34 -7.56
N LYS A 126 -18.96 0.65 -6.59
CA LYS A 126 -18.59 0.95 -5.21
C LYS A 126 -19.38 0.09 -4.23
N ALA A 127 -18.73 -0.25 -3.13
CA ALA A 127 -19.37 -0.89 -1.99
C ALA A 127 -19.07 -0.12 -0.70
N THR A 128 -19.79 -0.44 0.37
CA THR A 128 -19.69 0.27 1.64
C THR A 128 -19.18 -0.68 2.73
N LEU A 129 -18.11 -0.30 3.40
CA LEU A 129 -17.64 -0.90 4.63
C LEU A 129 -18.30 -0.17 5.82
N LYS A 130 -19.18 -0.85 6.52
CA LYS A 130 -19.83 -0.32 7.73
C LYS A 130 -18.88 -0.42 8.91
N LEU A 131 -18.85 0.62 9.75
CA LEU A 131 -18.00 0.70 10.93
C LEU A 131 -18.85 0.89 12.18
N GLU A 132 -18.43 0.26 13.26
CA GLU A 132 -18.97 0.48 14.60
C GLU A 132 -17.91 1.21 15.43
N ASN A 133 -18.18 2.45 15.80
CA ASN A 133 -17.22 3.31 16.52
C ASN A 133 -15.84 3.37 15.84
N GLY A 134 -15.83 3.52 14.49
CA GLY A 134 -14.60 3.58 13.70
C GLY A 134 -13.89 2.23 13.53
N THR A 135 -14.52 1.10 13.80
CA THR A 135 -13.91 -0.23 13.68
C THR A 135 -14.79 -1.21 12.93
N CYS A 136 -14.18 -2.20 12.27
CA CYS A 136 -14.89 -3.38 11.75
C CYS A 136 -14.07 -4.65 11.98
N GLN A 137 -14.75 -5.78 12.07
CA GLN A 137 -14.12 -7.09 12.15
C GLN A 137 -13.44 -7.45 10.81
N ILE A 138 -12.33 -8.15 10.86
CA ILE A 138 -11.67 -8.69 9.66
C ILE A 138 -12.36 -10.01 9.30
N GLU A 139 -13.44 -9.92 8.54
CA GLU A 139 -14.26 -11.09 8.19
C GLU A 139 -13.51 -12.05 7.27
N ASP A 140 -13.83 -13.34 7.33
CA ASP A 140 -13.17 -14.39 6.55
C ASP A 140 -13.30 -14.15 5.05
N HIS A 141 -14.46 -13.66 4.59
CA HIS A 141 -14.78 -13.38 3.17
C HIS A 141 -14.53 -11.94 2.72
N MET A 142 -13.89 -11.11 3.57
CA MET A 142 -13.69 -9.68 3.29
C MET A 142 -12.92 -9.42 1.98
N PHE A 143 -12.04 -10.32 1.58
CA PHE A 143 -11.14 -10.18 0.43
C PHE A 143 -11.46 -11.15 -0.72
N ASP A 144 -12.62 -11.77 -0.74
CA ASP A 144 -13.02 -12.69 -1.83
C ASP A 144 -13.12 -12.02 -3.20
N HIS A 145 -13.29 -10.70 -3.23
CA HIS A 145 -13.31 -9.85 -4.42
C HIS A 145 -12.06 -8.99 -4.54
N ASP A 146 -10.90 -9.48 -4.05
CA ASP A 146 -9.61 -8.78 -4.04
C ASP A 146 -9.55 -7.65 -2.99
N ALA A 147 -8.69 -6.64 -3.18
CA ALA A 147 -8.45 -5.57 -2.24
C ALA A 147 -9.65 -4.61 -2.11
N LEU A 148 -9.85 -4.11 -0.89
CA LEU A 148 -10.71 -2.96 -0.65
C LEU A 148 -9.92 -1.70 -0.98
N VAL A 149 -10.28 -0.98 -2.03
CA VAL A 149 -9.57 0.23 -2.49
C VAL A 149 -10.33 1.48 -2.12
N PHE A 150 -9.77 2.29 -1.25
CA PHE A 150 -10.34 3.54 -0.76
C PHE A 150 -9.70 4.74 -1.44
N ASP A 151 -10.49 5.71 -1.88
CA ASP A 151 -10.04 6.93 -2.52
C ASP A 151 -10.29 8.15 -1.62
N ASN A 152 -9.22 8.87 -1.26
CA ASN A 152 -9.22 10.10 -0.47
C ASN A 152 -9.98 10.04 0.89
N GLN A 153 -10.07 8.88 1.52
CA GLN A 153 -10.84 8.68 2.75
C GLN A 153 -9.97 8.32 3.96
N ILE A 154 -8.81 7.73 3.75
CA ILE A 154 -7.99 7.15 4.81
C ILE A 154 -6.63 7.84 4.86
N THR A 155 -6.33 8.45 6.00
CA THR A 155 -4.99 8.95 6.34
C THR A 155 -4.37 8.16 7.49
N ARG A 156 -5.19 7.37 8.19
CA ARG A 156 -4.80 6.51 9.29
C ARG A 156 -5.68 5.27 9.34
N ALA A 157 -5.05 4.10 9.40
CA ALA A 157 -5.71 2.82 9.62
C ALA A 157 -4.90 1.99 10.60
N GLY A 158 -5.53 1.10 11.33
CA GLY A 158 -4.86 0.25 12.30
C GLY A 158 -5.49 -1.14 12.41
N ILE A 159 -4.87 -1.96 13.24
CA ILE A 159 -5.37 -3.28 13.62
C ILE A 159 -5.42 -3.37 15.14
N GLN A 160 -6.52 -3.85 15.66
CA GLN A 160 -6.71 -4.16 17.09
C GLN A 160 -6.67 -5.66 17.33
N LEU A 161 -6.15 -6.03 18.50
CA LEU A 161 -6.23 -7.36 19.07
C LEU A 161 -7.69 -7.73 19.44
N PRO A 162 -7.98 -9.01 19.69
CA PRO A 162 -9.32 -9.46 20.09
C PRO A 162 -9.90 -8.77 21.34
N ASP A 163 -9.06 -8.31 22.25
CA ASP A 163 -9.45 -7.58 23.47
C ASP A 163 -9.65 -6.05 23.25
N GLY A 164 -9.48 -5.57 22.00
CA GLY A 164 -9.56 -4.16 21.65
C GLY A 164 -8.27 -3.37 21.86
N THR A 165 -7.20 -3.98 22.35
CA THR A 165 -5.89 -3.33 22.48
C THR A 165 -5.33 -3.00 21.09
N PRO A 166 -4.79 -1.77 20.85
CA PRO A 166 -4.13 -1.45 19.59
C PRO A 166 -2.89 -2.34 19.35
N TYR A 167 -2.86 -3.03 18.22
CA TYR A 167 -1.71 -3.83 17.79
C TYR A 167 -0.74 -2.99 16.97
N LEU A 168 -1.23 -2.37 15.90
CA LEU A 168 -0.46 -1.46 15.07
C LEU A 168 -1.35 -0.34 14.49
N GLU A 169 -0.70 0.73 14.09
CA GLU A 169 -1.31 1.84 13.37
C GLU A 169 -0.40 2.26 12.23
N LEU A 170 -0.96 2.45 11.05
CA LEU A 170 -0.30 3.04 9.89
C LEU A 170 -0.90 4.42 9.62
N ARG A 171 -0.03 5.42 9.52
CA ARG A 171 -0.39 6.77 9.06
C ARG A 171 0.27 7.03 7.73
N CYS A 172 -0.47 7.59 6.78
CA CYS A 172 0.04 7.94 5.47
C CYS A 172 -0.19 9.43 5.18
N VAL A 173 0.82 10.07 4.60
CA VAL A 173 0.78 11.48 4.20
C VAL A 173 1.15 11.57 2.73
N GLY A 174 0.32 12.25 1.93
CA GLY A 174 0.54 12.41 0.50
C GLY A 174 0.11 11.21 -0.35
N PHE A 175 -0.62 10.24 0.23
CA PHE A 175 -1.19 9.10 -0.48
C PHE A 175 -2.71 9.21 -0.49
N PRO A 176 -3.32 9.50 -1.66
CA PRO A 176 -4.77 9.62 -1.75
C PRO A 176 -5.50 8.29 -1.69
N ASN A 177 -4.86 7.21 -2.15
CA ASN A 177 -5.47 5.89 -2.19
C ASN A 177 -4.94 5.00 -1.07
N PHE A 178 -5.80 4.11 -0.59
CA PHE A 178 -5.45 3.15 0.46
C PHE A 178 -6.06 1.80 0.14
N GLY A 179 -5.22 0.77 0.06
CA GLY A 179 -5.64 -0.62 -0.12
C GLY A 179 -5.63 -1.39 1.19
N ILE A 180 -6.59 -2.29 1.37
CA ILE A 180 -6.57 -3.31 2.43
C ILE A 180 -6.79 -4.66 1.76
N TRP A 181 -5.89 -5.60 2.04
CA TRP A 181 -5.90 -6.87 1.33
C TRP A 181 -5.32 -8.03 2.15
N SER A 182 -5.74 -9.24 1.79
CA SER A 182 -5.11 -10.49 2.20
C SER A 182 -5.31 -11.55 1.12
N ALA A 183 -4.35 -12.47 0.96
CA ALA A 183 -4.31 -13.39 -0.17
C ALA A 183 -5.39 -14.49 -0.13
N SER A 184 -5.86 -14.86 1.06
CA SER A 184 -6.90 -15.88 1.28
C SER A 184 -7.45 -15.77 2.69
N GLN A 185 -8.48 -16.57 2.99
CA GLN A 185 -9.05 -16.66 4.34
C GLN A 185 -8.00 -17.11 5.38
N ASP A 186 -7.14 -18.05 5.00
CA ASP A 186 -6.12 -18.64 5.87
C ASP A 186 -4.77 -17.91 5.82
N ALA A 187 -4.64 -16.87 5.01
CA ALA A 187 -3.39 -16.11 4.94
C ALA A 187 -3.09 -15.44 6.29
N PRO A 188 -1.88 -15.65 6.86
CA PRO A 188 -1.57 -15.18 8.21
C PRO A 188 -1.13 -13.72 8.24
N PHE A 189 -1.76 -12.87 7.42
CA PHE A 189 -1.43 -11.45 7.34
C PHE A 189 -2.60 -10.61 6.81
N VAL A 190 -2.51 -9.31 7.03
CA VAL A 190 -3.32 -8.28 6.38
C VAL A 190 -2.39 -7.17 5.90
N CYS A 191 -2.59 -6.72 4.67
CA CYS A 191 -1.88 -5.59 4.08
C CYS A 191 -2.65 -4.30 4.36
N LEU A 192 -1.91 -3.23 4.70
CA LEU A 192 -2.41 -1.86 4.79
C LEU A 192 -1.56 -1.00 3.85
N GLU A 193 -2.10 -0.58 2.73
CA GLU A 193 -1.34 -0.16 1.57
C GLU A 193 -1.64 1.28 1.15
N PRO A 194 -0.79 2.27 1.50
CA PRO A 194 -0.92 3.63 0.97
C PRO A 194 -0.43 3.69 -0.48
N TRP A 195 -1.25 4.28 -1.38
CA TRP A 195 -0.93 4.44 -2.80
C TRP A 195 -1.09 5.89 -3.28
N MET A 196 -0.31 6.24 -4.28
CA MET A 196 -0.45 7.41 -5.11
C MET A 196 -0.46 6.97 -6.57
N GLY A 197 -1.63 7.03 -7.21
CA GLY A 197 -1.88 6.58 -8.57
C GLY A 197 -2.93 5.52 -8.67
#